data_89d79842bea0e903777212df2b274cfb
#
_entry.id   89d79842bea0e903777212df2b274cfb
#
_cell.length_a   1.000
_cell.length_b   1.000
_cell.length_c   1.000
_cell.angle_alpha   90.00
_cell.angle_beta   90.00
_cell.angle_gamma   90.00
#
_symmetry.space_group_name_H-M   'P 1'
#
loop_
_entity.id
_entity.type
_entity.pdbx_description
1 polymer ?
#
loop_
_entity_poly.entity_id
_entity_poly.type
_entity_poly.pdbx_seq_one_letter_code
_entity_poly.pdbx_strand_id
1 'polypeptide(L)'
;MKTSTFLKIAAVIMFLYFVGHTTGAPWTVGEAPADIAVIEAMKSDHFPVMGVSRSYWDFFFGFGLSISVFQLLLAVVLWQLGKLAKTDAARLRPIITVFFVAFVLNAVLGVMYFFIIPVVMAILISICLGLAFMTAGKRDS
;
A
#
# COMPACT_ATOMS: atom_id res chain seq x y z
N MET A 1 -21.56 5.41 -11.97
CA MET A 1 -20.95 5.65 -10.63
C MET A 1 -20.07 6.88 -10.73
N LYS A 2 -20.03 7.72 -9.71
CA LYS A 2 -19.27 8.98 -9.70
C LYS A 2 -17.82 8.74 -9.30
N THR A 3 -16.88 9.56 -9.76
CA THR A 3 -15.44 9.55 -9.39
C THR A 3 -15.24 9.41 -7.88
N SER A 4 -15.99 10.18 -7.09
CA SER A 4 -15.99 10.13 -5.63
C SER A 4 -16.21 8.71 -5.07
N THR A 5 -17.07 7.90 -5.69
CA THR A 5 -17.36 6.54 -5.24
C THR A 5 -16.16 5.62 -5.46
N PHE A 6 -15.53 5.68 -6.64
CA PHE A 6 -14.35 4.83 -6.93
C PHE A 6 -13.17 5.17 -6.04
N LEU A 7 -12.92 6.46 -5.78
CA LEU A 7 -11.85 6.88 -4.85
C LEU A 7 -12.11 6.41 -3.42
N LYS A 8 -13.36 6.42 -2.96
CA LYS A 8 -13.71 5.91 -1.63
C LYS A 8 -13.60 4.39 -1.53
N ILE A 9 -13.97 3.66 -2.60
CA ILE A 9 -13.76 2.20 -2.65
C ILE A 9 -12.26 1.89 -2.59
N ALA A 10 -11.43 2.59 -3.37
CA ALA A 10 -9.98 2.47 -3.30
C ALA A 10 -9.43 2.74 -1.88
N ALA A 11 -9.95 3.77 -1.21
CA ALA A 11 -9.58 4.10 0.18
C ALA A 11 -9.92 2.98 1.16
N VAL A 12 -11.11 2.38 1.03
CA VAL A 12 -11.52 1.24 1.88
C VAL A 12 -10.65 0.02 1.63
N ILE A 13 -10.38 -0.31 0.36
CA ILE A 13 -9.48 -1.42 0.00
C ILE A 13 -8.08 -1.17 0.58
N MET A 14 -7.58 0.06 0.46
CA MET A 14 -6.27 0.44 1.01
C MET A 14 -6.24 0.34 2.54
N PHE A 15 -7.32 0.72 3.22
CA PHE A 15 -7.43 0.56 4.67
C PHE A 15 -7.46 -0.92 5.10
N LEU A 16 -8.19 -1.77 4.38
CA LEU A 16 -8.19 -3.22 4.65
C LEU A 16 -6.81 -3.83 4.39
N TYR A 17 -6.10 -3.35 3.36
CA TYR A 17 -4.73 -3.77 3.10
C TYR A 17 -3.79 -3.34 4.24
N PHE A 18 -3.91 -2.11 4.73
CA PHE A 18 -3.19 -1.64 5.94
C PHE A 18 -3.44 -2.54 7.14
N VAL A 19 -4.70 -2.87 7.43
CA VAL A 19 -5.06 -3.73 8.57
C VAL A 19 -4.43 -5.11 8.40
N GLY A 20 -4.60 -5.74 7.24
CA GLY A 20 -4.04 -7.07 6.96
C GLY A 20 -2.51 -7.09 7.02
N HIS A 21 -1.84 -6.06 6.49
CA HIS A 21 -0.38 -5.93 6.55
C HIS A 21 0.12 -5.75 7.98
N THR A 22 -0.57 -4.91 8.78
CA THR A 22 -0.12 -4.56 10.13
C THR A 22 -0.38 -5.69 11.13
N THR A 23 -1.44 -6.48 10.94
CA THR A 23 -1.83 -7.55 11.89
C THR A 23 -1.30 -8.93 11.49
N GLY A 24 -0.96 -9.14 10.23
CA GLY A 24 -0.54 -10.44 9.72
C GLY A 24 0.96 -10.54 9.49
N ALA A 25 1.37 -10.40 8.28
CA ALA A 25 2.78 -10.36 7.89
C ALA A 25 3.27 -8.90 7.92
N PRO A 26 4.56 -8.63 8.02
CA PRO A 26 5.70 -9.54 7.88
C PRO A 26 6.27 -10.12 9.18
N TRP A 27 5.65 -9.88 10.31
CA TRP A 27 6.20 -10.29 11.61
C TRP A 27 5.75 -11.65 12.11
N THR A 28 4.82 -12.31 11.43
CA THR A 28 4.47 -13.71 11.71
C THR A 28 5.64 -14.60 11.29
N VAL A 29 6.25 -15.22 12.28
CA VAL A 29 7.33 -16.20 12.07
C VAL A 29 6.71 -17.51 11.68
N GLY A 30 7.27 -18.20 10.67
CA GLY A 30 6.91 -19.57 10.36
C GLY A 30 7.24 -20.50 11.54
N GLU A 31 6.50 -21.60 11.67
CA GLU A 31 6.68 -22.57 12.77
C GLU A 31 7.78 -23.59 12.47
N ALA A 32 8.27 -23.66 11.22
CA ALA A 32 9.32 -24.59 10.87
C ALA A 32 10.66 -24.20 11.53
N PRO A 33 11.48 -25.18 11.99
CA PRO A 33 12.77 -24.89 12.61
C PRO A 33 13.70 -24.04 11.74
N ALA A 34 13.64 -24.19 10.42
CA ALA A 34 14.40 -23.38 9.48
C ALA A 34 13.97 -21.91 9.49
N ASP A 35 12.67 -21.61 9.57
CA ASP A 35 12.15 -20.25 9.62
C ASP A 35 12.56 -19.55 10.91
N ILE A 36 12.48 -20.27 12.03
CA ILE A 36 12.91 -19.78 13.35
C ILE A 36 14.40 -19.44 13.32
N ALA A 37 15.24 -20.33 12.78
CA ALA A 37 16.69 -20.12 12.70
C ALA A 37 17.05 -18.88 11.87
N VAL A 38 16.35 -18.62 10.75
CA VAL A 38 16.54 -17.43 9.93
C VAL A 38 16.21 -16.16 10.71
N ILE A 39 15.07 -16.14 11.41
CA ILE A 39 14.67 -14.96 12.21
C ILE A 39 15.63 -14.71 13.37
N GLU A 40 16.11 -15.77 14.04
CA GLU A 40 17.12 -15.63 15.10
C GLU A 40 18.44 -15.09 14.56
N ALA A 41 18.88 -15.58 13.40
CA ALA A 41 20.07 -15.03 12.74
C ALA A 41 19.90 -13.54 12.39
N MET A 42 18.73 -13.16 11.85
CA MET A 42 18.44 -11.74 11.56
C MET A 42 18.45 -10.86 12.81
N LYS A 43 18.06 -11.41 13.97
CA LYS A 43 18.02 -10.66 15.24
C LYS A 43 19.39 -10.59 15.94
N SER A 44 20.19 -11.64 15.83
CA SER A 44 21.46 -11.77 16.57
C SER A 44 22.63 -11.04 15.91
N ASP A 45 22.63 -10.94 14.57
CA ASP A 45 23.74 -10.28 13.85
C ASP A 45 23.55 -8.76 13.84
N HIS A 46 24.41 -8.11 14.64
CA HIS A 46 24.40 -6.65 14.80
C HIS A 46 25.60 -6.03 14.13
N PHE A 47 25.38 -4.95 13.39
CA PHE A 47 26.42 -4.20 12.70
C PHE A 47 26.27 -2.69 12.92
N PRO A 48 27.39 -1.93 12.90
CA PRO A 48 27.36 -0.49 13.08
C PRO A 48 26.84 0.21 11.81
N VAL A 49 25.85 1.08 11.97
CA VAL A 49 25.31 1.93 10.90
C VAL A 49 25.25 3.37 11.43
N MET A 50 26.07 4.26 10.87
CA MET A 50 26.06 5.71 11.17
C MET A 50 26.03 6.04 12.69
N GLY A 51 26.79 5.30 13.50
CA GLY A 51 26.92 5.54 14.94
C GLY A 51 25.91 4.82 15.82
N VAL A 52 25.00 4.01 15.25
CA VAL A 52 24.08 3.14 15.99
C VAL A 52 24.31 1.67 15.62
N SER A 53 24.05 0.76 16.57
CA SER A 53 24.06 -0.67 16.30
C SER A 53 22.66 -1.11 15.87
N ARG A 54 22.57 -1.86 14.76
CA ARG A 54 21.32 -2.39 14.22
C ARG A 54 21.50 -3.82 13.76
N SER A 55 20.41 -4.56 13.72
CA SER A 55 20.33 -5.90 13.13
C SER A 55 19.56 -5.86 11.80
N TYR A 56 19.66 -6.94 11.01
CA TYR A 56 18.82 -7.10 9.82
C TYR A 56 17.32 -7.13 10.18
N TRP A 57 16.99 -7.66 11.35
CA TRP A 57 15.62 -7.64 11.86
C TRP A 57 15.11 -6.23 12.11
N ASP A 58 15.93 -5.33 12.66
CA ASP A 58 15.55 -3.92 12.88
C ASP A 58 15.15 -3.26 11.57
N PHE A 59 15.92 -3.47 10.50
CA PHE A 59 15.58 -2.95 9.18
C PHE A 59 14.30 -3.57 8.62
N PHE A 60 14.20 -4.90 8.65
CA PHE A 60 13.03 -5.61 8.15
C PHE A 60 11.75 -5.15 8.86
N PHE A 61 11.77 -5.13 10.17
CA PHE A 61 10.65 -4.71 10.99
C PHE A 61 10.34 -3.21 10.80
N GLY A 62 11.37 -2.37 10.80
CA GLY A 62 11.26 -0.93 10.58
C GLY A 62 10.67 -0.59 9.22
N PHE A 63 11.11 -1.23 8.14
CA PHE A 63 10.51 -1.07 6.81
C PHE A 63 9.06 -1.53 6.78
N GLY A 64 8.74 -2.66 7.40
CA GLY A 64 7.37 -3.14 7.49
C GLY A 64 6.44 -2.15 8.21
N LEU A 65 6.87 -1.59 9.35
CA LEU A 65 6.11 -0.56 10.07
C LEU A 65 5.98 0.74 9.24
N SER A 66 7.05 1.14 8.53
CA SER A 66 7.00 2.30 7.65
C SER A 66 5.98 2.12 6.52
N ILE A 67 5.91 0.92 5.93
CA ILE A 67 4.90 0.57 4.94
C ILE A 67 3.49 0.69 5.54
N SER A 68 3.27 0.22 6.78
CA SER A 68 1.97 0.38 7.47
C SER A 68 1.56 1.85 7.60
N VAL A 69 2.49 2.72 8.02
CA VAL A 69 2.23 4.17 8.13
C VAL A 69 1.85 4.77 6.77
N PHE A 70 2.58 4.44 5.71
CA PHE A 70 2.28 4.92 4.36
C PHE A 70 0.96 4.36 3.81
N GLN A 71 0.63 3.11 4.11
CA GLN A 71 -0.66 2.52 3.71
C GLN A 71 -1.84 3.25 4.37
N LEU A 72 -1.74 3.55 5.67
CA LEU A 72 -2.76 4.33 6.38
C LEU A 72 -2.88 5.75 5.80
N LEU A 73 -1.74 6.42 5.56
CA LEU A 73 -1.71 7.73 4.92
C LEU A 73 -2.42 7.70 3.57
N LEU A 74 -2.12 6.72 2.71
CA LEU A 74 -2.73 6.57 1.40
C LEU A 74 -4.24 6.33 1.48
N ALA A 75 -4.70 5.52 2.44
CA ALA A 75 -6.14 5.30 2.67
C ALA A 75 -6.84 6.62 3.03
N VAL A 76 -6.26 7.41 3.93
CA VAL A 76 -6.80 8.72 4.33
C VAL A 76 -6.81 9.71 3.15
N VAL A 77 -5.72 9.79 2.40
CA VAL A 77 -5.60 10.69 1.23
C VAL A 77 -6.63 10.33 0.16
N LEU A 78 -6.76 9.04 -0.20
CA LEU A 78 -7.75 8.57 -1.18
C LEU A 78 -9.19 8.88 -0.72
N TRP A 79 -9.47 8.75 0.57
CA TRP A 79 -10.77 9.12 1.13
C TRP A 79 -11.05 10.63 1.01
N GLN A 80 -10.05 11.47 1.30
CA GLN A 80 -10.17 12.93 1.15
C GLN A 80 -10.34 13.33 -0.31
N LEU A 81 -9.57 12.73 -1.24
CA LEU A 81 -9.76 12.93 -2.67
C LEU A 81 -11.17 12.54 -3.11
N GLY A 82 -11.71 11.45 -2.54
CA GLY A 82 -13.10 11.04 -2.75
C GLY A 82 -14.13 12.06 -2.25
N LYS A 83 -13.84 12.82 -1.19
CA LYS A 83 -14.68 13.94 -0.76
C LYS A 83 -14.58 15.13 -1.73
N LEU A 84 -13.36 15.51 -2.11
CA LEU A 84 -13.09 16.62 -3.02
C LEU A 84 -13.67 16.38 -4.43
N ALA A 85 -13.65 15.14 -4.90
CA ALA A 85 -14.21 14.76 -6.21
C ALA A 85 -15.73 14.98 -6.34
N LYS A 86 -16.44 15.29 -5.25
CA LYS A 86 -17.85 15.67 -5.29
C LYS A 86 -18.07 17.07 -5.86
N THR A 87 -17.09 17.96 -5.71
CA THR A 87 -17.18 19.36 -6.14
C THR A 87 -16.46 19.59 -7.47
N ASP A 88 -15.25 19.08 -7.64
CA ASP A 88 -14.45 19.27 -8.86
C ASP A 88 -13.57 18.05 -9.14
N ALA A 89 -14.19 17.02 -9.72
CA ALA A 89 -13.49 15.78 -10.08
C ALA A 89 -12.43 16.00 -11.17
N ALA A 90 -12.66 16.91 -12.11
CA ALA A 90 -11.79 17.14 -13.25
C ALA A 90 -10.39 17.64 -12.81
N ARG A 91 -10.32 18.49 -11.80
CA ARG A 91 -9.04 18.97 -11.24
C ARG A 91 -8.22 17.89 -10.57
N LEU A 92 -8.83 16.80 -10.15
CA LEU A 92 -8.13 15.71 -9.46
C LEU A 92 -7.49 14.70 -10.44
N ARG A 93 -7.76 14.80 -11.75
CA ARG A 93 -7.22 13.86 -12.75
C ARG A 93 -5.70 13.70 -12.69
N PRO A 94 -4.87 14.77 -12.62
CA PRO A 94 -3.42 14.59 -12.52
C PRO A 94 -2.99 13.77 -11.29
N ILE A 95 -3.60 14.04 -10.14
CA ILE A 95 -3.30 13.32 -8.89
C ILE A 95 -3.75 11.86 -9.00
N ILE A 96 -4.95 11.61 -9.53
CA ILE A 96 -5.46 10.24 -9.75
C ILE A 96 -4.52 9.48 -10.68
N THR A 97 -3.98 10.12 -11.73
CA THR A 97 -3.02 9.49 -12.64
C THR A 97 -1.74 9.08 -11.92
N VAL A 98 -1.18 9.93 -11.07
CA VAL A 98 0.02 9.61 -10.29
C VAL A 98 -0.22 8.40 -9.40
N PHE A 99 -1.33 8.36 -8.67
CA PHE A 99 -1.69 7.20 -7.86
C PHE A 99 -1.91 5.95 -8.71
N PHE A 100 -2.60 6.06 -9.84
CA PHE A 100 -2.83 4.94 -10.76
C PHE A 100 -1.52 4.31 -11.22
N VAL A 101 -0.59 5.13 -11.72
CA VAL A 101 0.74 4.66 -12.17
C VAL A 101 1.51 4.01 -11.00
N ALA A 102 1.52 4.63 -9.83
CA ALA A 102 2.20 4.09 -8.66
C ALA A 102 1.65 2.71 -8.25
N PHE A 103 0.33 2.52 -8.26
CA PHE A 103 -0.28 1.23 -7.92
C PHE A 103 -0.09 0.16 -9.01
N VAL A 104 -0.05 0.54 -10.29
CA VAL A 104 0.32 -0.37 -11.38
C VAL A 104 1.76 -0.85 -11.20
N LEU A 105 2.71 0.06 -10.93
CA LEU A 105 4.09 -0.32 -10.64
C LEU A 105 4.19 -1.19 -9.39
N ASN A 106 3.41 -0.90 -8.36
CA ASN A 106 3.37 -1.69 -7.13
C ASN A 106 2.82 -3.11 -7.40
N ALA A 107 1.84 -3.26 -8.31
CA ALA A 107 1.34 -4.57 -8.73
C ALA A 107 2.44 -5.37 -9.46
N VAL A 108 3.22 -4.73 -10.34
CA VAL A 108 4.36 -5.37 -11.02
C VAL A 108 5.41 -5.84 -10.02
N LEU A 109 5.81 -4.98 -9.08
CA LEU A 109 6.75 -5.35 -8.01
C LEU A 109 6.17 -6.48 -7.13
N GLY A 110 4.86 -6.44 -6.89
CA GLY A 110 4.17 -7.48 -6.14
C GLY A 110 4.29 -8.86 -6.78
N VAL A 111 4.11 -8.94 -8.10
CA VAL A 111 4.27 -10.20 -8.86
C VAL A 111 5.71 -10.71 -8.79
N MET A 112 6.70 -9.81 -8.78
CA MET A 112 8.12 -10.20 -8.78
C MET A 112 8.64 -10.64 -7.41
N TYR A 113 8.12 -10.09 -6.32
CA TYR A 113 8.77 -10.19 -4.99
C TYR A 113 7.84 -10.65 -3.87
N PHE A 114 6.53 -10.67 -4.06
CA PHE A 114 5.58 -10.95 -2.99
C PHE A 114 4.64 -12.12 -3.33
N PHE A 115 3.84 -12.50 -2.35
CA PHE A 115 2.75 -13.47 -2.51
C PHE A 115 1.49 -12.79 -3.06
N ILE A 116 0.44 -13.58 -3.31
CA ILE A 116 -0.74 -13.16 -4.09
C ILE A 116 -1.52 -11.97 -3.46
N ILE A 117 -1.59 -11.86 -2.13
CA ILE A 117 -2.45 -10.86 -1.46
C ILE A 117 -2.05 -9.41 -1.80
N PRO A 118 -0.78 -8.97 -1.65
CA PRO A 118 -0.33 -7.64 -2.08
C PRO A 118 -0.65 -7.33 -3.54
N VAL A 119 -0.47 -8.32 -4.42
CA VAL A 119 -0.73 -8.19 -5.85
C VAL A 119 -2.22 -7.89 -6.12
N VAL A 120 -3.10 -8.70 -5.54
CA VAL A 120 -4.55 -8.52 -5.69
C VAL A 120 -5.00 -7.15 -5.17
N MET A 121 -4.50 -6.73 -4.00
CA MET A 121 -4.84 -5.41 -3.44
C MET A 121 -4.38 -4.27 -4.35
N ALA A 122 -3.16 -4.32 -4.88
CA ALA A 122 -2.64 -3.32 -5.80
C ALA A 122 -3.44 -3.26 -7.12
N ILE A 123 -3.82 -4.40 -7.68
CA ILE A 123 -4.66 -4.50 -8.89
C ILE A 123 -6.04 -3.89 -8.62
N LEU A 124 -6.72 -4.25 -7.54
CA LEU A 124 -8.05 -3.74 -7.22
C LEU A 124 -8.04 -2.22 -7.04
N ILE A 125 -7.03 -1.68 -6.35
CA ILE A 125 -6.87 -0.23 -6.19
C ILE A 125 -6.59 0.41 -7.56
N SER A 126 -5.74 -0.17 -8.39
CA SER A 126 -5.46 0.33 -9.75
C SER A 126 -6.73 0.39 -10.60
N ILE A 127 -7.56 -0.65 -10.58
CA ILE A 127 -8.85 -0.66 -11.29
C ILE A 127 -9.75 0.49 -10.80
N CYS A 128 -9.88 0.67 -9.50
CA CYS A 128 -10.67 1.77 -8.93
C CYS A 128 -10.15 3.15 -9.36
N LEU A 129 -8.83 3.34 -9.38
CA LEU A 129 -8.21 4.60 -9.80
C LEU A 129 -8.37 4.84 -11.30
N GLY A 130 -8.24 3.81 -12.14
CA GLY A 130 -8.52 3.89 -13.58
C GLY A 130 -9.97 4.30 -13.87
N LEU A 131 -10.93 3.69 -13.18
CA LEU A 131 -12.35 4.06 -13.28
C LEU A 131 -12.63 5.47 -12.74
N ALA A 132 -11.95 5.87 -11.67
CA ALA A 132 -12.03 7.24 -11.15
C ALA A 132 -11.51 8.25 -12.18
N PHE A 133 -10.39 7.98 -12.83
CA PHE A 133 -9.84 8.81 -13.89
C PHE A 133 -10.78 8.94 -15.09
N MET A 134 -11.35 7.84 -15.56
CA MET A 134 -12.29 7.82 -16.70
C MET A 134 -13.58 8.62 -16.42
N THR A 135 -14.04 8.60 -15.17
CA THR A 135 -15.27 9.32 -14.78
C THR A 135 -15.02 10.77 -14.44
N ALA A 136 -13.80 11.15 -14.02
CA ALA A 136 -13.44 12.51 -13.64
C ALA A 136 -13.47 13.54 -14.81
N GLY A 137 -13.42 13.07 -16.06
CA GLY A 137 -13.51 13.95 -17.25
C GLY A 137 -14.92 14.14 -17.77
N LYS A 138 -15.92 13.40 -17.27
CA LYS A 138 -17.30 13.54 -17.72
C LYS A 138 -17.94 14.68 -16.93
N ARG A 139 -18.28 15.79 -17.63
CA ARG A 139 -19.23 16.78 -17.09
C ARG A 139 -20.57 16.06 -16.93
N ASP A 140 -21.18 16.17 -15.74
CA ASP A 140 -22.58 15.79 -15.56
C ASP A 140 -23.39 16.74 -16.46
N SER A 141 -23.81 16.25 -17.64
CA SER A 141 -24.81 16.90 -18.51
C SER A 141 -26.17 16.74 -17.91
#